data_cb1dc1f198215935997e928ee4b98cdf
#
_entry.id   cb1dc1f198215935997e928ee4b98cdf
#
_cell.length_a   1.000
_cell.length_b   1.000
_cell.length_c   1.000
_cell.angle_alpha   90.00
_cell.angle_beta   90.00
_cell.angle_gamma   90.00
#
_symmetry.space_group_name_H-M   'P 1'
#
loop_
_entity.id
_entity.type
_entity.pdbx_description
1 polymer ?
#
loop_
_entity_poly.entity_id
_entity_poly.type
_entity_poly.pdbx_seq_one_letter_code
_entity_poly.pdbx_strand_id
1 'polypeptide(L)'
;ESLNDLIEKSGGYTENAYPFGAVYENQEALVINQMAKEKLYGEFIDNIITVSQKNPTAGFDLSSVIDLTQNLKNTMPNGRIAIDLLDSVSSDTLVIKDGDRLTIPEKPEHIYIYGEVQYEGALKYDSSKLLDFYIGQSGGLKETANDKAIYVLHPNGNTQRSTLKKSLFQNNPDNALKLYAGSVIFVPRGIDDSAT
;
A
#
# COMPACT_ATOMS: atom_id res chain seq x y z
N GLU A 1 3.63 27.51 -10.57
CA GLU A 1 4.72 26.71 -11.14
C GLU A 1 4.30 25.25 -11.13
N SER A 2 4.44 24.55 -12.26
CA SER A 2 4.09 23.13 -12.34
C SER A 2 5.20 22.25 -11.74
N LEU A 3 4.85 20.99 -11.47
CA LEU A 3 5.82 20.01 -10.95
C LEU A 3 6.94 19.74 -11.99
N ASN A 4 6.58 19.71 -13.27
CA ASN A 4 7.54 19.55 -14.36
C ASN A 4 8.51 20.73 -14.45
N ASP A 5 8.02 21.99 -14.32
CA ASP A 5 8.88 23.16 -14.28
C ASP A 5 9.92 23.10 -13.15
N LEU A 6 9.48 22.60 -11.97
CA LEU A 6 10.37 22.46 -10.82
C LEU A 6 11.47 21.41 -11.10
N ILE A 7 11.11 20.27 -11.68
CA ILE A 7 12.05 19.19 -12.01
C ILE A 7 13.08 19.68 -13.03
N GLU A 8 12.64 20.39 -14.09
CA GLU A 8 13.55 20.95 -15.10
C GLU A 8 14.50 21.98 -14.50
N LYS A 9 14.01 22.90 -13.67
CA LYS A 9 14.84 23.90 -12.97
C LYS A 9 15.83 23.29 -11.98
N SER A 10 15.49 22.13 -11.43
CA SER A 10 16.37 21.38 -10.53
C SER A 10 17.46 20.57 -11.26
N GLY A 11 17.47 20.61 -12.60
CA GLY A 11 18.44 19.88 -13.43
C GLY A 11 17.93 18.55 -13.99
N GLY A 12 16.65 18.25 -13.85
CA GLY A 12 16.01 17.04 -14.36
C GLY A 12 16.24 15.81 -13.48
N TYR A 13 16.02 14.64 -14.06
CA TYR A 13 16.19 13.35 -13.38
C TYR A 13 17.65 12.88 -13.46
N THR A 14 18.15 12.27 -12.38
CA THR A 14 19.39 11.50 -12.40
C THR A 14 19.18 10.17 -13.14
N GLU A 15 20.28 9.51 -13.54
CA GLU A 15 20.24 8.22 -14.26
C GLU A 15 19.49 7.12 -13.48
N ASN A 16 19.61 7.14 -12.15
CA ASN A 16 18.96 6.16 -11.26
C ASN A 16 17.63 6.61 -10.69
N ALA A 17 17.14 7.79 -11.06
CA ALA A 17 15.88 8.29 -10.55
C ALA A 17 14.70 7.37 -10.91
N TYR A 18 13.77 7.24 -9.96
CA TYR A 18 12.56 6.43 -10.13
C TYR A 18 11.29 7.29 -10.00
N PRO A 19 10.89 7.99 -11.08
CA PRO A 19 9.73 8.89 -11.06
C PRO A 19 8.42 8.20 -10.68
N PHE A 20 8.23 6.93 -11.06
CA PHE A 20 7.07 6.13 -10.68
C PHE A 20 6.94 5.93 -9.16
N GLY A 21 8.06 5.98 -8.43
CA GLY A 21 8.08 5.88 -6.98
C GLY A 21 8.11 7.23 -6.26
N ALA A 22 7.87 8.32 -6.97
CA ALA A 22 7.92 9.66 -6.40
C ALA A 22 6.90 9.85 -5.28
N VAL A 23 7.29 10.59 -4.26
CA VAL A 23 6.45 10.96 -3.12
C VAL A 23 6.30 12.46 -3.11
N TYR A 24 5.07 12.92 -3.26
CA TYR A 24 4.71 14.32 -3.09
C TYR A 24 3.98 14.51 -1.77
N GLU A 25 4.42 15.50 -1.00
CA GLU A 25 3.87 15.82 0.31
C GLU A 25 3.53 17.31 0.36
N ASN A 26 2.34 17.64 0.85
CA ASN A 26 1.95 19.02 1.10
C ASN A 26 1.19 19.19 2.42
N GLN A 27 1.10 20.44 2.88
CA GLN A 27 0.48 20.79 4.15
C GLN A 27 -1.04 20.55 4.17
N GLU A 28 -1.72 20.73 3.05
CA GLU A 28 -3.17 20.48 2.97
C GLU A 28 -3.48 19.00 3.16
N ALA A 29 -2.74 18.13 2.46
CA ALA A 29 -2.88 16.68 2.62
C ALA A 29 -2.49 16.23 4.03
N LEU A 30 -1.49 16.86 4.65
CA LEU A 30 -1.13 16.57 6.04
C LEU A 30 -2.30 16.83 6.99
N VAL A 31 -2.95 17.99 6.88
CA VAL A 31 -4.12 18.34 7.70
C VAL A 31 -5.29 17.38 7.45
N ILE A 32 -5.59 17.08 6.19
CA ILE A 32 -6.67 16.16 5.83
C ILE A 32 -6.39 14.75 6.38
N ASN A 33 -5.16 14.26 6.23
CA ASN A 33 -4.77 12.95 6.74
C ASN A 33 -4.81 12.90 8.26
N GLN A 34 -4.46 13.98 8.95
CA GLN A 34 -4.58 14.09 10.39
C GLN A 34 -6.05 14.05 10.84
N MET A 35 -6.93 14.82 10.20
CA MET A 35 -8.36 14.81 10.51
C MET A 35 -9.00 13.44 10.23
N ALA A 36 -8.65 12.81 9.11
CA ALA A 36 -9.13 11.47 8.78
C ALA A 36 -8.68 10.43 9.82
N LYS A 37 -7.44 10.53 10.27
CA LYS A 37 -6.90 9.66 11.33
C LYS A 37 -7.62 9.86 12.66
N GLU A 38 -7.86 11.10 13.07
CA GLU A 38 -8.59 11.42 14.31
C GLU A 38 -10.03 10.88 14.27
N LYS A 39 -10.68 11.01 13.11
CA LYS A 39 -12.02 10.45 12.89
C LYS A 39 -12.03 8.93 12.99
N LEU A 40 -11.12 8.26 12.27
CA LEU A 40 -11.01 6.79 12.30
C LEU A 40 -10.71 6.28 13.72
N TYR A 41 -9.86 6.99 14.46
CA TYR A 41 -9.58 6.68 15.85
C TYR A 41 -10.85 6.78 16.72
N GLY A 42 -11.62 7.85 16.58
CA GLY A 42 -12.89 8.02 17.28
C GLY A 42 -13.88 6.89 16.97
N GLU A 43 -14.09 6.59 15.69
CA GLU A 43 -15.00 5.52 15.24
C GLU A 43 -14.53 4.13 15.75
N PHE A 44 -13.23 3.88 15.80
CA PHE A 44 -12.68 2.63 16.31
C PHE A 44 -12.94 2.46 17.80
N ILE A 45 -12.72 3.51 18.61
CA ILE A 45 -13.02 3.49 20.05
C ILE A 45 -14.51 3.30 20.30
N ASP A 46 -15.39 4.00 19.59
CA ASP A 46 -16.82 3.87 19.73
C ASP A 46 -17.31 2.44 19.38
N ASN A 47 -16.72 1.84 18.36
CA ASN A 47 -17.03 0.45 18.00
C ASN A 47 -16.60 -0.53 19.10
N ILE A 48 -15.41 -0.35 19.69
CA ILE A 48 -14.93 -1.20 20.79
C ILE A 48 -15.85 -1.08 22.01
N ILE A 49 -16.21 0.14 22.40
CA ILE A 49 -17.13 0.38 23.51
C ILE A 49 -18.46 -0.32 23.24
N THR A 50 -19.00 -0.18 22.03
CA THR A 50 -20.27 -0.79 21.64
C THR A 50 -20.22 -2.32 21.70
N VAL A 51 -19.15 -2.94 21.17
CA VAL A 51 -18.95 -4.40 21.19
C VAL A 51 -18.79 -4.91 22.62
N SER A 52 -18.00 -4.20 23.44
CA SER A 52 -17.78 -4.53 24.85
C SER A 52 -19.08 -4.47 25.68
N GLN A 53 -19.95 -3.52 25.41
CA GLN A 53 -21.25 -3.40 26.08
C GLN A 53 -22.23 -4.50 25.65
N LYS A 54 -22.19 -4.95 24.39
CA LYS A 54 -23.07 -6.01 23.87
C LYS A 54 -22.66 -7.42 24.31
N ASN A 55 -21.38 -7.65 24.57
CA ASN A 55 -20.81 -8.97 24.92
C ASN A 55 -19.88 -8.86 26.15
N PRO A 56 -20.37 -8.67 27.36
CA PRO A 56 -19.56 -8.50 28.57
C PRO A 56 -18.72 -9.74 28.93
N THR A 57 -19.09 -10.91 28.38
CA THR A 57 -18.44 -12.21 28.64
C THR A 57 -17.44 -12.66 27.56
N ALA A 58 -17.39 -11.98 26.42
CA ALA A 58 -16.33 -12.19 25.46
C ALA A 58 -15.06 -11.63 26.09
N GLY A 59 -14.14 -12.51 26.51
CA GLY A 59 -12.85 -12.13 27.13
C GLY A 59 -11.96 -11.32 26.18
N PHE A 60 -12.43 -10.14 25.82
CA PHE A 60 -11.66 -9.17 25.05
C PHE A 60 -10.50 -8.70 25.93
N ASP A 61 -9.28 -8.95 25.53
CA ASP A 61 -8.12 -8.33 26.12
C ASP A 61 -8.10 -6.85 25.78
N LEU A 62 -8.78 -6.08 26.60
CA LEU A 62 -8.84 -4.61 26.48
C LEU A 62 -7.46 -3.96 26.48
N SER A 63 -6.45 -4.59 27.09
CA SER A 63 -5.09 -4.05 27.14
C SER A 63 -4.43 -4.04 25.78
N SER A 64 -4.52 -5.15 25.02
CA SER A 64 -4.00 -5.24 23.66
C SER A 64 -4.69 -4.26 22.70
N VAL A 65 -5.98 -4.02 22.91
CA VAL A 65 -6.75 -3.04 22.12
C VAL A 65 -6.33 -1.61 22.46
N ILE A 66 -6.11 -1.30 23.73
CA ILE A 66 -5.62 0.01 24.17
C ILE A 66 -4.22 0.27 23.60
N ASP A 67 -3.33 -0.72 23.66
CA ASP A 67 -1.97 -0.60 23.11
C ASP A 67 -1.98 -0.37 21.60
N LEU A 68 -2.78 -1.13 20.85
CA LEU A 68 -2.98 -0.91 19.42
C LEU A 68 -3.51 0.49 19.12
N THR A 69 -4.47 0.94 19.91
CA THR A 69 -5.09 2.24 19.78
C THR A 69 -4.11 3.37 20.04
N GLN A 70 -3.25 3.23 21.05
CA GLN A 70 -2.18 4.20 21.35
C GLN A 70 -1.12 4.23 20.24
N ASN A 71 -0.74 3.07 19.72
CA ASN A 71 0.18 2.99 18.58
C ASN A 71 -0.38 3.68 17.33
N LEU A 72 -1.66 3.47 17.01
CA LEU A 72 -2.34 4.18 15.92
C LEU A 72 -2.38 5.69 16.15
N LYS A 73 -2.64 6.12 17.40
CA LYS A 73 -2.65 7.54 17.76
C LYS A 73 -1.28 8.19 17.61
N ASN A 74 -0.22 7.49 17.96
CA ASN A 74 1.14 8.00 17.95
C ASN A 74 1.82 7.95 16.56
N THR A 75 1.25 7.25 15.60
CA THR A 75 1.75 7.25 14.21
C THR A 75 1.55 8.64 13.62
N MET A 76 2.60 9.31 13.21
CA MET A 76 2.49 10.63 12.57
C MET A 76 1.84 10.50 11.19
N PRO A 77 0.76 11.24 10.90
CA PRO A 77 0.24 11.34 9.55
C PRO A 77 1.27 12.02 8.67
N ASN A 78 1.35 11.64 7.42
CA ASN A 78 2.14 12.31 6.42
C ASN A 78 1.23 13.07 5.44
N GLY A 79 1.77 14.09 4.82
CA GLY A 79 1.08 14.88 3.79
C GLY A 79 1.18 14.24 2.40
N ARG A 80 1.39 12.91 2.32
CA ARG A 80 1.60 12.21 1.06
C ARG A 80 0.36 12.21 0.20
N ILE A 81 0.55 12.60 -1.06
CA ILE A 81 -0.40 12.44 -2.15
C ILE A 81 0.17 11.43 -3.14
N ALA A 82 -0.63 10.44 -3.54
CA ALA A 82 -0.24 9.53 -4.61
C ALA A 82 -0.21 10.29 -5.94
N ILE A 83 0.95 10.31 -6.58
CA ILE A 83 1.15 10.96 -7.87
C ILE A 83 1.87 9.99 -8.82
N ASP A 84 1.59 10.11 -10.09
CA ASP A 84 2.33 9.44 -11.14
C ASP A 84 3.03 10.51 -12.00
N LEU A 85 4.34 10.66 -11.81
CA LEU A 85 5.13 11.63 -12.59
C LEU A 85 5.32 11.20 -14.05
N LEU A 86 4.97 9.96 -14.40
CA LEU A 86 4.99 9.48 -15.77
C LEU A 86 3.69 9.83 -16.51
N ASP A 87 2.63 10.20 -15.78
CA ASP A 87 1.42 10.74 -16.33
C ASP A 87 1.54 12.27 -16.46
N SER A 88 1.74 12.75 -17.69
CA SER A 88 1.93 14.17 -17.98
C SER A 88 0.74 15.03 -17.53
N VAL A 89 -0.48 14.50 -17.55
CA VAL A 89 -1.68 15.25 -17.13
C VAL A 89 -1.64 15.51 -15.61
N SER A 90 -1.25 14.54 -14.83
CA SER A 90 -1.14 14.66 -13.37
C SER A 90 -0.02 15.61 -12.95
N SER A 91 1.13 15.57 -13.63
CA SER A 91 2.29 16.39 -13.31
C SER A 91 2.15 17.86 -13.74
N ASP A 92 1.43 18.14 -14.83
CA ASP A 92 1.22 19.50 -15.34
C ASP A 92 0.11 20.26 -14.59
N THR A 93 -0.85 19.54 -14.03
CA THR A 93 -1.99 20.15 -13.31
C THR A 93 -1.71 20.42 -11.84
N LEU A 94 -0.68 19.78 -11.26
CA LEU A 94 -0.34 19.97 -9.86
C LEU A 94 0.40 21.30 -9.67
N VAL A 95 -0.22 22.22 -8.94
CA VAL A 95 0.35 23.52 -8.58
C VAL A 95 1.11 23.39 -7.26
N ILE A 96 2.41 23.62 -7.30
CA ILE A 96 3.28 23.55 -6.12
C ILE A 96 3.11 24.82 -5.28
N LYS A 97 3.04 24.63 -3.96
CA LYS A 97 2.96 25.69 -2.95
C LYS A 97 4.23 25.72 -2.10
N ASP A 98 4.43 26.83 -1.40
CA ASP A 98 5.52 26.93 -0.42
C ASP A 98 5.36 25.90 0.71
N GLY A 99 6.45 25.21 1.04
CA GLY A 99 6.47 24.12 2.01
C GLY A 99 6.15 22.74 1.45
N ASP A 100 5.78 22.63 0.17
CA ASP A 100 5.61 21.32 -0.48
C ASP A 100 6.96 20.62 -0.67
N ARG A 101 6.93 19.29 -0.64
CA ARG A 101 8.11 18.45 -0.82
C ARG A 101 7.88 17.39 -1.88
N LEU A 102 8.78 17.35 -2.86
CA LEU A 102 8.87 16.25 -3.83
C LEU A 102 10.13 15.43 -3.55
N THR A 103 9.96 14.14 -3.33
CA THR A 103 11.08 13.20 -3.20
C THR A 103 11.01 12.18 -4.32
N ILE A 104 12.05 12.08 -5.12
CA ILE A 104 12.19 11.10 -6.19
C ILE A 104 13.26 10.09 -5.75
N PRO A 105 12.88 8.86 -5.39
CA PRO A 105 13.81 7.86 -4.92
C PRO A 105 14.64 7.27 -6.05
N GLU A 106 15.68 6.53 -5.71
CA GLU A 106 16.32 5.61 -6.64
C GLU A 106 15.45 4.40 -6.90
N LYS A 107 15.58 3.80 -8.10
CA LYS A 107 14.82 2.61 -8.49
C LYS A 107 15.24 1.42 -7.64
N PRO A 108 14.32 0.82 -6.85
CA PRO A 108 14.64 -0.38 -6.07
C PRO A 108 14.83 -1.60 -6.98
N GLU A 109 15.64 -2.56 -6.52
CA GLU A 109 15.86 -3.81 -7.25
C GLU A 109 14.95 -4.95 -6.77
N HIS A 110 14.07 -4.67 -5.81
CA HIS A 110 13.31 -5.68 -5.10
C HIS A 110 11.81 -5.40 -5.17
N ILE A 111 11.06 -6.47 -4.96
CA ILE A 111 9.64 -6.48 -4.64
C ILE A 111 9.49 -7.15 -3.27
N TYR A 112 8.45 -6.80 -2.52
CA TYR A 112 8.23 -7.32 -1.19
C TYR A 112 6.96 -8.16 -1.14
N ILE A 113 6.98 -9.24 -0.35
CA ILE A 113 5.82 -10.09 -0.15
C ILE A 113 5.61 -10.39 1.34
N TYR A 114 4.37 -10.21 1.82
CA TYR A 114 3.99 -10.35 3.21
C TYR A 114 2.63 -11.02 3.38
N GLY A 115 2.37 -11.55 4.58
CA GLY A 115 1.10 -12.12 5.01
C GLY A 115 1.09 -13.65 4.90
N GLU A 116 0.01 -14.23 4.41
CA GLU A 116 -0.20 -15.67 4.40
C GLU A 116 0.56 -16.39 3.26
N VAL A 117 1.88 -16.19 3.20
CA VAL A 117 2.85 -16.90 2.35
C VAL A 117 3.81 -17.69 3.21
N GLN A 118 4.45 -18.75 2.67
CA GLN A 118 5.36 -19.57 3.44
C GLN A 118 6.59 -18.79 3.92
N TYR A 119 7.17 -17.96 3.06
CA TYR A 119 8.33 -17.11 3.36
C TYR A 119 8.05 -15.68 2.95
N GLU A 120 8.00 -14.80 3.94
CA GLU A 120 7.87 -13.36 3.75
C GLU A 120 9.23 -12.72 3.47
N GLY A 121 9.25 -11.59 2.75
CA GLY A 121 10.46 -10.80 2.58
C GLY A 121 10.63 -10.15 1.23
N ALA A 122 11.87 -9.77 0.94
CA ALA A 122 12.27 -9.14 -0.31
C ALA A 122 12.70 -10.18 -1.34
N LEU A 123 12.20 -10.03 -2.56
CA LEU A 123 12.55 -10.85 -3.72
C LEU A 123 13.10 -9.96 -4.83
N LYS A 124 14.06 -10.46 -5.60
CA LYS A 124 14.61 -9.70 -6.72
C LYS A 124 13.51 -9.40 -7.73
N TYR A 125 13.40 -8.13 -8.12
CA TYR A 125 12.42 -7.72 -9.14
C TYR A 125 12.87 -8.14 -10.55
N ASP A 126 11.93 -8.65 -11.33
CA ASP A 126 12.07 -8.97 -12.74
C ASP A 126 10.78 -8.51 -13.46
N SER A 127 10.92 -7.57 -14.40
CA SER A 127 9.79 -6.99 -15.12
C SER A 127 9.02 -7.99 -16.01
N SER A 128 9.62 -9.14 -16.32
CA SER A 128 8.99 -10.21 -17.10
C SER A 128 8.12 -11.14 -16.27
N LYS A 129 8.16 -11.03 -14.94
CA LYS A 129 7.48 -11.93 -13.99
C LYS A 129 6.19 -11.34 -13.47
N LEU A 130 5.22 -12.20 -13.27
CA LEU A 130 3.88 -11.88 -12.77
C LEU A 130 3.73 -12.29 -11.28
N LEU A 131 2.58 -11.98 -10.71
CA LEU A 131 2.25 -12.21 -9.30
C LEU A 131 2.46 -13.66 -8.85
N ASP A 132 2.03 -14.63 -9.64
CA ASP A 132 2.13 -16.07 -9.36
C ASP A 132 3.59 -16.54 -9.22
N PHE A 133 4.50 -15.98 -10.02
CA PHE A 133 5.93 -16.25 -9.90
C PHE A 133 6.46 -15.86 -8.49
N TYR A 134 6.14 -14.65 -8.01
CA TYR A 134 6.62 -14.18 -6.71
C TYR A 134 6.01 -14.94 -5.54
N ILE A 135 4.74 -15.32 -5.65
CA ILE A 135 4.11 -16.20 -4.66
C ILE A 135 4.79 -17.58 -4.66
N GLY A 136 5.11 -18.13 -5.84
CA GLY A 136 5.87 -19.38 -5.94
C GLY A 136 7.26 -19.29 -5.33
N GLN A 137 7.99 -18.17 -5.55
CA GLN A 137 9.30 -17.92 -4.95
C GLN A 137 9.24 -17.80 -3.42
N SER A 138 8.11 -17.39 -2.87
CA SER A 138 7.85 -17.34 -1.43
C SER A 138 7.38 -18.69 -0.85
N GLY A 139 7.55 -19.78 -1.59
CA GLY A 139 7.12 -21.11 -1.17
C GLY A 139 5.61 -21.37 -1.31
N GLY A 140 4.87 -20.48 -1.92
CA GLY A 140 3.42 -20.57 -2.11
C GLY A 140 2.61 -19.94 -0.97
N LEU A 141 1.30 -20.08 -1.09
CA LEU A 141 0.35 -19.62 -0.07
C LEU A 141 0.25 -20.62 1.09
N LYS A 142 -0.01 -20.08 2.29
CA LYS A 142 -0.46 -20.91 3.43
C LYS A 142 -1.91 -21.35 3.22
N GLU A 143 -2.33 -22.40 3.92
CA GLU A 143 -3.73 -22.90 3.87
C GLU A 143 -4.75 -21.86 4.34
N THR A 144 -4.32 -20.98 5.23
CA THR A 144 -5.13 -19.88 5.78
C THR A 144 -5.20 -18.65 4.88
N ALA A 145 -4.56 -18.65 3.72
CA ALA A 145 -4.51 -17.50 2.82
C ALA A 145 -5.84 -17.26 2.08
N ASN A 146 -6.17 -15.99 1.88
CA ASN A 146 -7.24 -15.59 0.99
C ASN A 146 -6.71 -15.41 -0.44
N ASP A 147 -6.76 -16.45 -1.24
CA ASP A 147 -6.32 -16.45 -2.64
C ASP A 147 -7.19 -15.60 -3.59
N LYS A 148 -8.36 -15.14 -3.10
CA LYS A 148 -9.30 -14.28 -3.84
C LYS A 148 -9.12 -12.79 -3.54
N ALA A 149 -8.23 -12.42 -2.64
CA ALA A 149 -8.06 -11.03 -2.22
C ALA A 149 -6.58 -10.72 -1.92
N ILE A 150 -5.72 -10.84 -2.92
CA ILE A 150 -4.32 -10.43 -2.81
C ILE A 150 -4.23 -8.95 -3.18
N TYR A 151 -3.55 -8.19 -2.36
CA TYR A 151 -3.35 -6.75 -2.58
C TYR A 151 -1.93 -6.48 -3.03
N VAL A 152 -1.80 -5.61 -4.03
CA VAL A 152 -0.50 -5.10 -4.49
C VAL A 152 -0.49 -3.59 -4.33
N LEU A 153 0.39 -3.12 -3.45
CA LEU A 153 0.66 -1.70 -3.26
C LEU A 153 1.87 -1.32 -4.11
N HIS A 154 1.67 -0.41 -5.04
CA HIS A 154 2.72 0.10 -5.92
C HIS A 154 3.47 1.28 -5.30
N PRO A 155 4.73 1.54 -5.72
CA PRO A 155 5.52 2.67 -5.22
C PRO A 155 4.85 4.03 -5.35
N ASN A 156 4.04 4.25 -6.39
CA ASN A 156 3.25 5.48 -6.58
C ASN A 156 2.06 5.61 -5.61
N GLY A 157 1.84 4.63 -4.71
CA GLY A 157 0.75 4.63 -3.73
C GLY A 157 -0.54 3.97 -4.22
N ASN A 158 -0.65 3.60 -5.48
CA ASN A 158 -1.81 2.89 -5.99
C ASN A 158 -1.87 1.46 -5.45
N THR A 159 -3.05 1.04 -5.01
CA THR A 159 -3.31 -0.31 -4.54
C THR A 159 -4.24 -1.03 -5.50
N GLN A 160 -3.84 -2.22 -5.92
CA GLN A 160 -4.66 -3.09 -6.76
C GLN A 160 -4.97 -4.39 -6.04
N ARG A 161 -6.20 -4.86 -6.20
CA ARG A 161 -6.63 -6.18 -5.73
C ARG A 161 -6.53 -7.18 -6.88
N SER A 162 -5.96 -8.34 -6.59
CA SER A 162 -5.84 -9.45 -7.52
C SER A 162 -6.35 -10.74 -6.92
N THR A 163 -6.54 -11.74 -7.77
CA THR A 163 -6.89 -13.10 -7.37
C THR A 163 -5.90 -14.07 -8.00
N LEU A 164 -5.44 -15.08 -7.26
CA LEU A 164 -4.74 -16.21 -7.86
C LEU A 164 -5.78 -17.09 -8.56
N LYS A 165 -5.97 -16.89 -9.84
CA LYS A 165 -6.76 -17.83 -10.64
C LYS A 165 -5.92 -19.07 -10.86
N LYS A 166 -6.34 -20.19 -10.30
CA LYS A 166 -5.93 -21.54 -10.73
C LYS A 166 -6.48 -21.84 -12.14
N SER A 167 -6.20 -21.01 -13.13
CA SER A 167 -6.63 -21.26 -14.48
C SER A 167 -5.43 -21.67 -15.33
N LEU A 168 -5.29 -22.96 -15.57
CA LEU A 168 -4.37 -23.55 -16.54
C LEU A 168 -4.65 -23.09 -18.01
N PHE A 169 -5.65 -22.23 -18.24
CA PHE A 169 -6.13 -21.88 -19.59
C PHE A 169 -6.40 -20.39 -19.83
N GLN A 170 -6.00 -19.46 -18.96
CA GLN A 170 -6.16 -18.02 -19.22
C GLN A 170 -4.80 -17.33 -19.40
N ASN A 171 -4.20 -17.57 -20.56
CA ASN A 171 -3.19 -16.68 -21.14
C ASN A 171 -3.89 -15.45 -21.73
N ASN A 172 -4.30 -14.51 -20.89
CA ASN A 172 -4.67 -13.18 -21.36
C ASN A 172 -3.66 -12.17 -20.78
N PRO A 173 -2.57 -11.86 -21.51
CA PRO A 173 -1.53 -10.97 -21.05
C PRO A 173 -2.04 -9.54 -20.80
N ASP A 174 -3.14 -9.15 -21.43
CA ASP A 174 -3.71 -7.80 -21.32
C ASP A 174 -4.42 -7.53 -19.99
N ASN A 175 -4.70 -8.57 -19.19
CA ASN A 175 -5.35 -8.47 -17.88
C ASN A 175 -4.43 -8.91 -16.72
N ALA A 176 -3.16 -9.16 -17.00
CA ALA A 176 -2.19 -9.54 -15.99
C ALA A 176 -1.82 -8.32 -15.15
N LEU A 177 -1.89 -8.46 -13.82
CA LEU A 177 -1.45 -7.44 -12.90
C LEU A 177 0.04 -7.15 -13.13
N LYS A 178 0.34 -5.94 -13.62
CA LYS A 178 1.72 -5.50 -13.82
C LYS A 178 2.34 -5.15 -12.47
N LEU A 179 3.47 -5.75 -12.16
CA LEU A 179 4.26 -5.44 -10.98
C LEU A 179 5.39 -4.47 -11.34
N TYR A 180 5.76 -3.65 -10.37
CA TYR A 180 6.84 -2.66 -10.51
C TYR A 180 7.89 -2.87 -9.44
N ALA A 181 9.12 -2.45 -9.72
CA ALA A 181 10.18 -2.46 -8.72
C ALA A 181 9.73 -1.69 -7.46
N GLY A 182 9.90 -2.27 -6.29
CA GLY A 182 9.43 -1.70 -5.03
C GLY A 182 7.94 -1.94 -4.69
N SER A 183 7.19 -2.68 -5.52
CA SER A 183 5.82 -3.08 -5.15
C SER A 183 5.82 -3.99 -3.94
N VAL A 184 4.76 -3.89 -3.15
CA VAL A 184 4.50 -4.74 -1.97
C VAL A 184 3.29 -5.62 -2.26
N ILE A 185 3.48 -6.93 -2.21
CA ILE A 185 2.42 -7.92 -2.33
C ILE A 185 1.99 -8.29 -0.92
N PHE A 186 0.71 -8.12 -0.61
CA PHE A 186 0.13 -8.52 0.67
C PHE A 186 -0.96 -9.58 0.46
N VAL A 187 -0.76 -10.71 1.11
CA VAL A 187 -1.70 -11.84 1.09
C VAL A 187 -2.42 -11.90 2.43
N PRO A 188 -3.69 -11.50 2.52
CA PRO A 188 -4.42 -11.55 3.76
C PRO A 188 -4.83 -12.96 4.11
N ARG A 189 -5.19 -13.15 5.38
CA ARG A 189 -5.81 -14.37 5.88
C ARG A 189 -7.24 -14.49 5.36
N GLY A 190 -7.65 -15.69 4.98
CA GLY A 190 -9.04 -16.03 4.71
C GLY A 190 -9.88 -15.98 5.98
N ILE A 191 -11.14 -15.54 5.85
CA ILE A 191 -12.12 -15.67 6.92
C ILE A 191 -12.68 -17.08 6.80
N ASP A 192 -12.55 -17.89 7.84
CA ASP A 192 -13.24 -19.19 7.94
C ASP A 192 -14.73 -18.91 8.14
N ASP A 193 -15.53 -19.05 7.08
CA ASP A 193 -16.99 -19.02 7.15
C ASP A 193 -17.59 -20.33 7.76
N SER A 194 -16.75 -21.18 8.37
CA SER A 194 -17.16 -22.48 8.91
C SER A 194 -17.70 -22.43 10.34
N ALA A 195 -17.96 -21.25 10.90
CA ALA A 195 -18.61 -21.06 12.21
C ALA A 195 -20.05 -20.60 12.06
N THR A 196 -20.91 -21.47 11.46
CA THR A 196 -22.38 -21.36 11.54
C THR A 196 -22.96 -22.72 11.90
#